data_ce6fd6453ef3bc14b888027d624b16d3
#
_entry.id   ce6fd6453ef3bc14b888027d624b16d3
#
_cell.length_a   1.000
_cell.length_b   1.000
_cell.length_c   1.000
_cell.angle_alpha   90.00
_cell.angle_beta   90.00
_cell.angle_gamma   90.00
#
_symmetry.space_group_name_H-M   'P 1'
#
loop_
_entity.id
_entity.type
_entity.pdbx_description
1 polymer ?
#
loop_
_entity_poly.entity_id
_entity_poly.type
_entity_poly.pdbx_seq_one_letter_code
_entity_poly.pdbx_strand_id
1 'polypeptide(L)'
;LRTDPLGLESAWRSTTGRYINMRLALKAGAKDNGEMGRQTVGVKCDTLRTGSREQFTFTLLHNQNGVPEYYTQVAFVSIPLDERAQEADIVVRVNTYGGLLEHRY
;
A
#
# COMPACT_ATOMS: atom_id res chain seq x y z
N LEU A 1 -8.60 7.44 9.00
CA LEU A 1 -7.73 6.64 8.12
C LEU A 1 -6.28 6.85 8.52
N ARG A 2 -5.59 5.77 8.83
CA ARG A 2 -4.20 5.83 9.30
C ARG A 2 -3.24 5.43 8.19
N THR A 3 -2.09 6.09 8.19
CA THR A 3 -0.97 5.79 7.31
C THR A 3 0.29 5.54 8.15
N ASP A 4 0.19 4.64 9.11
CA ASP A 4 1.36 4.26 9.89
C ASP A 4 2.45 3.73 8.95
N PRO A 5 3.73 3.98 9.22
CA PRO A 5 4.78 3.55 8.31
C PRO A 5 4.91 2.05 8.22
N LEU A 6 5.28 1.59 7.02
CA LEU A 6 5.61 0.19 6.74
C LEU A 6 6.77 0.14 5.75
N GLY A 7 7.31 -1.04 5.52
CA GLY A 7 8.34 -1.22 4.50
C GLY A 7 7.73 -1.58 3.15
N LEU A 8 8.19 -0.94 2.09
CA LEU A 8 7.87 -1.35 0.72
C LEU A 8 9.12 -2.00 0.13
N GLU A 9 9.09 -3.32 -0.05
CA GLU A 9 10.23 -4.06 -0.59
C GLU A 9 10.26 -4.00 -2.12
N SER A 10 9.10 -4.15 -2.75
CA SER A 10 8.95 -4.05 -4.20
C SER A 10 7.51 -3.74 -4.58
N ALA A 11 7.35 -3.13 -5.76
CA ALA A 11 6.06 -2.88 -6.35
C ALA A 11 6.21 -2.90 -7.87
N TRP A 12 5.23 -3.48 -8.56
CA TRP A 12 5.28 -3.57 -10.01
C TRP A 12 3.87 -3.67 -10.59
N ARG A 13 3.72 -3.25 -11.83
CA ARG A 13 2.51 -3.47 -12.59
C ARG A 13 2.58 -4.86 -13.23
N SER A 14 1.51 -5.64 -13.13
CA SER A 14 1.47 -6.98 -13.73
C SER A 14 1.66 -6.91 -15.25
N THR A 15 2.14 -8.01 -15.84
CA THR A 15 2.35 -8.09 -17.30
C THR A 15 1.06 -7.93 -18.08
N THR A 16 -0.08 -8.28 -17.48
CA THR A 16 -1.41 -8.07 -18.08
C THR A 16 -1.88 -6.61 -17.98
N GLY A 17 -1.19 -5.78 -17.18
CA GLY A 17 -1.60 -4.41 -16.91
C GLY A 17 -2.79 -4.25 -15.96
N ARG A 18 -3.29 -5.34 -15.40
CA ARG A 18 -4.55 -5.37 -14.63
C ARG A 18 -4.38 -5.20 -13.14
N TYR A 19 -3.16 -5.30 -12.63
CA TYR A 19 -2.88 -5.21 -11.18
C TYR A 19 -1.62 -4.41 -10.91
N ILE A 20 -1.65 -3.69 -9.79
CA ILE A 20 -0.43 -3.21 -9.14
C ILE A 20 -0.15 -4.16 -7.98
N ASN A 21 0.97 -4.84 -8.03
CA ASN A 21 1.38 -5.81 -7.02
C ASN A 21 2.46 -5.20 -6.13
N MET A 22 2.36 -5.45 -4.83
CA MET A 22 3.32 -4.94 -3.86
C MET A 22 3.73 -6.02 -2.88
N ARG A 23 5.02 -6.03 -2.54
CA ARG A 23 5.56 -6.82 -1.45
C ARG A 23 5.91 -5.86 -0.31
N LEU A 24 5.26 -6.06 0.82
CA LEU A 24 5.37 -5.20 1.99
C LEU A 24 6.13 -5.91 3.11
N ALA A 25 6.83 -5.12 3.91
CA ALA A 25 7.44 -5.58 5.15
C ALA A 25 6.73 -4.90 6.31
N LEU A 26 6.03 -5.69 7.10
CA LEU A 26 5.30 -5.23 8.27
C LEU A 26 6.03 -5.65 9.52
N LYS A 27 6.12 -4.78 10.51
CA LYS A 27 6.67 -5.15 11.79
C LYS A 27 5.57 -5.69 12.70
N ALA A 28 5.83 -6.82 13.31
CA ALA A 28 4.85 -7.58 14.10
C ALA A 28 5.47 -8.09 15.40
N GLY A 29 4.59 -8.53 16.30
CA GLY A 29 4.99 -9.09 17.59
C GLY A 29 3.77 -9.37 18.46
N ALA A 30 3.94 -10.20 19.47
CA ALA A 30 2.92 -10.42 20.47
C ALA A 30 2.93 -9.29 21.51
N LYS A 31 1.76 -8.91 21.99
CA LYS A 31 1.62 -7.97 23.12
C LYS A 31 2.13 -8.60 24.41
N ASP A 32 2.41 -7.76 25.42
CA ASP A 32 2.95 -8.21 26.70
C ASP A 32 2.06 -9.24 27.40
N ASN A 33 0.76 -9.21 27.15
CA ASN A 33 -0.19 -10.20 27.68
C ASN A 33 -0.26 -11.49 26.85
N GLY A 34 0.58 -11.66 25.84
CA GLY A 34 0.60 -12.81 24.95
C GLY A 34 -0.41 -12.76 23.81
N GLU A 35 -1.25 -11.73 23.73
CA GLU A 35 -2.20 -11.57 22.65
C GLU A 35 -1.51 -11.14 21.36
N MET A 36 -1.91 -11.75 20.26
CA MET A 36 -1.50 -11.30 18.92
C MET A 36 -2.39 -10.14 18.50
N GLY A 37 -1.80 -8.97 18.40
CA GLY A 37 -2.51 -7.80 17.87
C GLY A 37 -2.77 -7.92 16.38
N ARG A 38 -3.75 -7.19 15.89
CA ARG A 38 -4.08 -7.11 14.47
C ARG A 38 -3.73 -5.74 13.93
N GLN A 39 -2.84 -5.71 12.96
CA GLN A 39 -2.66 -4.55 12.12
C GLN A 39 -3.48 -4.74 10.84
N THR A 40 -3.87 -3.64 10.22
CA THR A 40 -4.68 -3.65 9.01
C THR A 40 -3.99 -2.87 7.90
N VAL A 41 -4.15 -3.36 6.68
CA VAL A 41 -3.66 -2.70 5.47
C VAL A 41 -4.84 -2.53 4.53
N GLY A 42 -4.97 -1.34 3.97
CA GLY A 42 -6.01 -1.04 3.00
C GLY A 42 -5.50 -0.08 1.95
N VAL A 43 -6.37 0.28 1.03
CA VAL A 43 -6.03 1.18 -0.07
C VAL A 43 -7.13 2.21 -0.24
N LYS A 44 -6.73 3.47 -0.35
CA LYS A 44 -7.63 4.57 -0.70
C LYS A 44 -7.32 5.00 -2.14
N CYS A 45 -8.36 5.15 -2.95
CA CYS A 45 -8.22 5.60 -4.32
C CYS A 45 -8.79 7.02 -4.48
N ASP A 46 -7.97 7.92 -5.01
CA ASP A 46 -8.40 9.26 -5.41
C ASP A 46 -8.23 9.40 -6.92
N THR A 47 -9.19 10.03 -7.57
CA THR A 47 -9.17 10.25 -9.01
C THR A 47 -9.02 11.73 -9.29
N LEU A 48 -8.05 12.08 -10.14
CA LEU A 48 -7.85 13.43 -10.63
C LEU A 48 -7.98 13.43 -12.15
N ARG A 49 -8.74 14.36 -12.70
CA ARG A 49 -8.87 14.53 -14.13
C ARG A 49 -8.31 15.88 -14.56
N THR A 50 -7.40 15.84 -15.53
CA THR A 50 -6.80 17.05 -16.12
C THR A 50 -6.97 16.98 -17.63
N GLY A 51 -7.91 17.76 -18.16
CA GLY A 51 -8.28 17.69 -19.58
C GLY A 51 -8.86 16.31 -19.92
N SER A 52 -8.27 15.63 -20.90
CA SER A 52 -8.67 14.29 -21.31
C SER A 52 -7.94 13.17 -20.55
N ARG A 53 -7.01 13.53 -19.64
CA ARG A 53 -6.23 12.54 -18.88
C ARG A 53 -6.82 12.36 -17.51
N GLU A 54 -6.79 11.11 -17.05
CA GLU A 54 -7.15 10.75 -15.68
C GLU A 54 -5.93 10.22 -14.95
N GLN A 55 -5.86 10.51 -13.65
CA GLN A 55 -4.86 9.96 -12.76
C GLN A 55 -5.55 9.30 -11.59
N PHE A 56 -5.23 8.05 -11.33
CA PHE A 56 -5.65 7.32 -10.14
C PHE A 56 -4.49 7.30 -9.16
N THR A 57 -4.72 7.82 -7.96
CA THR A 57 -3.74 7.79 -6.88
C THR A 57 -4.21 6.80 -5.83
N PHE A 58 -3.45 5.73 -5.66
CA PHE A 58 -3.68 4.72 -4.64
C PHE A 58 -2.79 4.99 -3.45
N THR A 59 -3.40 5.36 -2.33
CA THR A 59 -2.69 5.58 -1.08
C THR A 59 -2.83 4.36 -0.20
N LEU A 60 -1.71 3.77 0.17
CA LEU A 60 -1.70 2.62 1.06
C LEU A 60 -2.02 3.09 2.48
N LEU A 61 -3.01 2.46 3.09
CA LEU A 61 -3.43 2.73 4.45
C LEU A 61 -2.89 1.62 5.36
N HIS A 62 -2.35 2.00 6.48
CA HIS A 62 -1.82 1.05 7.45
C HIS A 62 -2.13 1.51 8.86
N ASN A 63 -2.67 0.61 9.66
CA ASN A 63 -2.84 0.82 11.08
C ASN A 63 -2.05 -0.26 11.82
N GLN A 64 -0.97 0.14 12.47
CA GLN A 64 -0.13 -0.75 13.30
C GLN A 64 -0.91 -1.23 14.51
N ASN A 65 -1.91 -0.49 14.95
CA ASN A 65 -2.83 -0.85 16.03
C ASN A 65 -2.12 -1.26 17.33
N GLY A 66 -1.01 -0.60 17.64
CA GLY A 66 -0.23 -0.88 18.85
C GLY A 66 0.48 -2.24 18.85
N VAL A 67 0.53 -2.92 17.70
CA VAL A 67 1.25 -4.19 17.57
C VAL A 67 2.74 -3.93 17.77
N PRO A 68 3.41 -4.66 18.68
CA PRO A 68 4.85 -4.50 18.89
C PRO A 68 5.67 -4.78 17.62
N GLU A 69 6.77 -4.06 17.47
CA GLU A 69 7.58 -4.12 16.26
C GLU A 69 8.86 -4.95 16.50
N TYR A 70 8.68 -6.23 16.84
CA TYR A 70 9.78 -7.10 17.25
C TYR A 70 10.41 -7.88 16.10
N TYR A 71 9.66 -8.19 15.05
CA TYR A 71 10.16 -8.88 13.87
C TYR A 71 9.44 -8.43 12.62
N THR A 72 9.99 -8.75 11.46
CA THR A 72 9.43 -8.38 10.17
C THR A 72 8.65 -9.54 9.56
N GLN A 73 7.47 -9.21 9.07
CA GLN A 73 6.58 -10.14 8.39
C GLN A 73 6.31 -9.63 6.98
N VAL A 74 6.39 -10.51 5.99
CA VAL A 74 6.13 -10.15 4.60
C VAL A 74 4.63 -10.28 4.30
N ALA A 75 4.08 -9.30 3.59
CA ALA A 75 2.71 -9.33 3.11
C ALA A 75 2.67 -8.91 1.65
N PHE A 76 1.74 -9.49 0.90
CA PHE A 76 1.52 -9.13 -0.50
C PHE A 76 0.18 -8.44 -0.65
N VAL A 77 0.16 -7.40 -1.46
CA VAL A 77 -1.05 -6.65 -1.80
C VAL A 77 -1.14 -6.56 -3.31
N SER A 78 -2.32 -6.83 -3.85
CA SER A 78 -2.62 -6.62 -5.27
C SER A 78 -3.78 -5.66 -5.38
N ILE A 79 -3.58 -4.57 -6.10
CA ILE A 79 -4.63 -3.58 -6.38
C ILE A 79 -5.16 -3.86 -7.78
N PRO A 80 -6.43 -4.28 -7.92
CA PRO A 80 -7.01 -4.50 -9.24
C PRO A 80 -7.25 -3.16 -9.94
N LEU A 81 -6.95 -3.12 -11.23
CA LEU A 81 -7.19 -1.98 -12.10
C LEU A 81 -8.32 -2.34 -13.06
N ASP A 82 -9.43 -1.61 -12.99
CA ASP A 82 -10.50 -1.74 -13.98
C ASP A 82 -10.05 -1.16 -15.33
N GLU A 83 -10.88 -1.29 -16.37
CA GLU A 83 -10.54 -0.83 -17.70
C GLU A 83 -10.18 0.65 -17.75
N ARG A 84 -10.89 1.48 -16.99
CA ARG A 84 -10.63 2.91 -16.90
C ARG A 84 -9.27 3.19 -16.26
N ALA A 85 -8.95 2.51 -15.19
CA ALA A 85 -7.66 2.66 -14.49
C ALA A 85 -6.50 2.15 -15.33
N GLN A 86 -6.70 1.09 -16.13
CA GLN A 86 -5.65 0.55 -16.99
C GLN A 86 -5.15 1.55 -18.02
N GLU A 87 -6.00 2.47 -18.46
CA GLU A 87 -5.69 3.51 -19.44
C GLU A 87 -5.26 4.84 -18.82
N ALA A 88 -5.37 4.98 -17.51
CA ALA A 88 -5.03 6.20 -16.79
C ALA A 88 -3.58 6.19 -16.30
N ASP A 89 -3.13 7.36 -15.86
CA ASP A 89 -1.88 7.45 -15.11
C ASP A 89 -2.12 6.87 -13.71
N ILE A 90 -1.21 6.02 -13.25
CA ILE A 90 -1.29 5.38 -11.95
C ILE A 90 -0.18 5.88 -11.05
N VAL A 91 -0.55 6.36 -9.89
CA VAL A 91 0.38 6.79 -8.83
C VAL A 91 0.07 5.97 -7.57
N VAL A 92 1.11 5.45 -6.95
CA VAL A 92 1.00 4.74 -5.67
C VAL A 92 1.77 5.53 -4.62
N ARG A 93 1.13 5.79 -3.49
CA ARG A 93 1.69 6.52 -2.36
C ARG A 93 1.77 5.60 -1.15
N VAL A 94 2.96 5.50 -0.58
CA VAL A 94 3.21 4.65 0.58
C VAL A 94 4.00 5.43 1.62
N ASN A 95 3.52 5.47 2.85
CA ASN A 95 4.29 6.02 3.95
C ASN A 95 5.24 4.94 4.46
N THR A 96 6.52 5.07 4.11
CA THR A 96 7.56 4.13 4.53
C THR A 96 8.26 4.62 5.79
N TYR A 97 9.07 3.76 6.40
CA TYR A 97 9.89 4.16 7.55
C TYR A 97 10.90 5.26 7.19
N GLY A 98 11.27 5.36 5.92
CA GLY A 98 12.15 6.43 5.42
C GLY A 98 11.40 7.68 4.94
N GLY A 99 10.08 7.71 5.04
CA GLY A 99 9.22 8.80 4.62
C GLY A 99 8.22 8.41 3.54
N LEU A 100 7.49 9.39 3.07
CA LEU A 100 6.48 9.17 2.02
C LEU A 100 7.15 8.87 0.68
N LEU A 101 6.80 7.75 0.09
CA LEU A 101 7.21 7.35 -1.25
C LEU A 101 6.04 7.49 -2.20
N GLU A 102 6.29 8.09 -3.36
CA GLU A 102 5.30 8.24 -4.41
C GLU A 102 5.92 7.79 -5.73
N HIS A 103 5.27 6.86 -6.43
CA HIS A 103 5.80 6.27 -7.64
C HIS A 103 4.71 6.11 -8.70
N ARG A 104 5.10 6.31 -9.97
CA ARG A 104 4.21 6.15 -11.13
C ARG A 104 4.43 4.79 -11.81
N TYR A 105 3.33 4.19 -12.23
CA TYR A 105 3.35 2.87 -12.86
C TYR A 105 2.72 2.88 -14.25
#